data_9f1704a3e67036292d949c45620f6da2
#
_entry.id   9f1704a3e67036292d949c45620f6da2
#
_cell.length_a   1.000
_cell.length_b   1.000
_cell.length_c   1.000
_cell.angle_alpha   90.00
_cell.angle_beta   90.00
_cell.angle_gamma   90.00
#
_symmetry.space_group_name_H-M   'P 1'
#
loop_
_entity.id
_entity.type
_entity.pdbx_description
1 polymer ?
#
loop_
_entity_poly.entity_id
_entity_poly.type
_entity_poly.pdbx_seq_one_letter_code
_entity_poly.pdbx_strand_id
1 'polypeptide(L)'
;RRGEPMPTIVDLSMPIRTHWRWKPELVHLAAHARGDRFQTSALRVNVHGFTHVDAQLPYVPGAPPIARVPLDVWMGEATVLDVSHRRANEGITAADLAAAGALVRTGDIALVRTDWDARCSFETKEFWSTAPYFTREAVE
;
A
#
# COMPACT_ATOMS: atom_id res chain seq x y z
N ARG A 1 5.33 -33.76 2.05
CA ARG A 1 4.43 -32.88 1.26
C ARG A 1 4.94 -32.68 -0.15
N ARG A 2 4.86 -33.73 -0.99
CA ARG A 2 5.15 -33.65 -2.43
C ARG A 2 3.82 -33.80 -3.14
N GLY A 3 3.34 -32.73 -3.82
CA GLY A 3 2.17 -32.82 -4.68
C GLY A 3 1.17 -31.66 -4.66
N GLU A 4 1.23 -30.75 -3.68
CA GLU A 4 0.39 -29.54 -3.74
C GLU A 4 1.04 -28.52 -4.68
N PRO A 5 0.28 -27.89 -5.58
CA PRO A 5 0.81 -26.83 -6.42
C PRO A 5 1.33 -25.70 -5.52
N MET A 6 2.51 -25.16 -5.83
CA MET A 6 3.03 -24.01 -5.13
C MET A 6 2.04 -22.86 -5.26
N PRO A 7 1.75 -22.13 -4.17
CA PRO A 7 0.89 -20.97 -4.25
C PRO A 7 1.47 -19.94 -5.23
N THR A 8 0.62 -19.32 -6.03
CA THR A 8 1.03 -18.22 -6.89
C THR A 8 1.33 -17.00 -6.00
N ILE A 9 2.56 -16.49 -6.11
CA ILE A 9 2.96 -15.25 -5.42
C ILE A 9 2.87 -14.12 -6.44
N VAL A 10 2.13 -13.08 -6.09
CA VAL A 10 1.99 -11.86 -6.91
C VAL A 10 2.58 -10.70 -6.15
N ASP A 11 3.60 -10.05 -6.72
CA ASP A 11 4.18 -8.83 -6.16
C ASP A 11 3.32 -7.63 -6.56
N LEU A 12 2.73 -6.98 -5.58
CA LEU A 12 1.91 -5.77 -5.73
C LEU A 12 2.70 -4.50 -5.40
N SER A 13 4.01 -4.60 -5.18
CA SER A 13 4.83 -3.47 -4.73
C SER A 13 5.09 -2.47 -5.85
N MET A 14 4.92 -1.20 -5.54
CA MET A 14 5.38 -0.10 -6.38
C MET A 14 6.92 -0.02 -6.32
N PRO A 15 7.65 0.04 -7.45
CA PRO A 15 9.10 0.17 -7.43
C PRO A 15 9.54 1.51 -6.82
N ILE A 16 10.53 1.46 -5.93
CA ILE A 16 11.14 2.65 -5.33
C ILE A 16 12.05 3.30 -6.39
N ARG A 17 11.65 4.47 -6.87
CA ARG A 17 12.38 5.22 -7.89
C ARG A 17 12.13 6.72 -7.75
N THR A 18 12.88 7.56 -8.46
CA THR A 18 12.61 9.00 -8.48
C THR A 18 11.20 9.28 -8.99
N HIS A 19 10.47 10.03 -8.21
CA HIS A 19 9.09 10.43 -8.49
C HIS A 19 8.94 11.93 -8.18
N TRP A 20 8.02 12.63 -8.83
CA TRP A 20 7.83 14.07 -8.59
C TRP A 20 7.46 14.40 -7.13
N ARG A 21 6.76 13.48 -6.45
CA ARG A 21 6.34 13.62 -5.04
C ARG A 21 7.41 13.14 -4.07
N TRP A 22 8.19 12.11 -4.42
CA TRP A 22 9.20 11.49 -3.58
C TRP A 22 10.53 11.41 -4.31
N LYS A 23 11.59 11.75 -3.60
CA LYS A 23 12.97 11.74 -4.14
C LYS A 23 13.82 10.84 -3.25
N PRO A 24 13.76 9.52 -3.43
CA PRO A 24 14.65 8.62 -2.69
C PRO A 24 16.09 8.89 -3.07
N GLU A 25 16.97 8.86 -2.07
CA GLU A 25 18.41 9.02 -2.26
C GLU A 25 19.08 7.67 -2.04
N LEU A 26 19.75 7.15 -3.07
CA LEU A 26 20.55 5.93 -3.00
C LEU A 26 22.03 6.33 -3.02
N VAL A 27 22.75 6.03 -1.94
CA VAL A 27 24.18 6.30 -1.82
C VAL A 27 24.93 4.99 -1.75
N HIS A 28 25.83 4.75 -2.72
CA HIS A 28 26.72 3.58 -2.67
C HIS A 28 27.88 3.86 -1.70
N LEU A 29 27.85 3.20 -0.54
CA LEU A 29 28.88 3.31 0.49
C LEU A 29 30.14 2.52 0.08
N ALA A 30 29.97 1.35 -0.55
CA ALA A 30 31.00 0.56 -1.20
C ALA A 30 30.47 0.02 -2.53
N ALA A 31 31.34 -0.16 -3.53
CA ALA A 31 30.94 -0.66 -4.83
C ALA A 31 32.07 -1.41 -5.54
N HIS A 32 31.77 -2.58 -6.12
CA HIS A 32 32.76 -3.36 -6.91
C HIS A 32 33.37 -2.54 -8.05
N ALA A 33 32.62 -1.63 -8.66
CA ALA A 33 33.13 -0.72 -9.69
C ALA A 33 34.25 0.23 -9.21
N ARG A 34 34.41 0.40 -7.89
CA ARG A 34 35.49 1.16 -7.27
C ARG A 34 36.62 0.25 -6.74
N GLY A 35 36.56 -1.06 -6.95
CA GLY A 35 37.52 -2.02 -6.43
C GLY A 35 37.24 -2.50 -5.01
N ASP A 36 36.09 -2.14 -4.41
CA ASP A 36 35.70 -2.59 -3.08
C ASP A 36 35.39 -4.10 -3.08
N ARG A 37 35.67 -4.79 -1.97
CA ARG A 37 35.42 -6.24 -1.83
C ARG A 37 33.95 -6.62 -1.81
N PHE A 38 33.06 -5.69 -1.50
CA PHE A 38 31.61 -5.86 -1.38
C PHE A 38 30.91 -4.61 -1.90
N GLN A 39 29.62 -4.74 -2.13
CA GLN A 39 28.76 -3.62 -2.48
C GLN A 39 27.75 -3.40 -1.38
N THR A 40 27.63 -2.15 -0.93
CA THR A 40 26.62 -1.74 0.04
C THR A 40 26.13 -0.34 -0.25
N SER A 41 24.89 -0.10 0.09
CA SER A 41 24.24 1.19 -0.17
C SER A 41 23.43 1.62 1.04
N ALA A 42 23.31 2.93 1.22
CA ALA A 42 22.34 3.56 2.09
C ALA A 42 21.16 4.07 1.24
N LEU A 43 19.93 3.87 1.73
CA LEU A 43 18.72 4.39 1.12
C LEU A 43 18.05 5.35 2.09
N ARG A 44 17.86 6.59 1.65
CA ARG A 44 17.00 7.57 2.32
C ARG A 44 15.68 7.67 1.55
N VAL A 45 14.58 7.36 2.18
CA VAL A 45 13.24 7.40 1.58
C VAL A 45 12.24 7.94 2.60
N ASN A 46 11.20 8.62 2.10
CA ASN A 46 10.07 8.99 2.95
C ASN A 46 9.32 7.69 3.30
N VAL A 47 9.14 7.41 4.59
CA VAL A 47 8.47 6.19 5.06
C VAL A 47 6.98 6.11 4.66
N HIS A 48 6.39 7.25 4.33
CA HIS A 48 5.02 7.36 3.78
C HIS A 48 5.04 7.47 2.24
N GLY A 49 6.01 6.84 1.59
CA GLY A 49 6.17 6.83 0.15
C GLY A 49 6.19 5.41 -0.42
N PHE A 50 5.71 5.26 -1.64
CA PHE A 50 5.63 3.98 -2.35
C PHE A 50 4.70 2.98 -1.64
N THR A 51 4.88 1.67 -1.86
CA THR A 51 4.10 0.65 -1.16
C THR A 51 4.61 0.49 0.27
N HIS A 52 3.75 0.72 1.25
CA HIS A 52 4.09 0.70 2.66
C HIS A 52 2.85 0.37 3.49
N VAL A 53 3.03 0.18 4.76
CA VAL A 53 1.97 0.03 5.76
C VAL A 53 2.01 1.19 6.74
N ASP A 54 0.85 1.67 7.15
CA ASP A 54 0.71 2.70 8.16
C ASP A 54 0.10 2.12 9.45
N ALA A 55 0.71 2.46 10.59
CA ALA A 55 0.05 2.30 11.89
C ALA A 55 -0.85 3.51 12.17
N GLN A 56 -1.54 3.50 13.29
CA GLN A 56 -2.43 4.62 13.67
C GLN A 56 -1.66 5.85 14.17
N LEU A 57 -0.44 5.69 14.67
CA LEU A 57 0.34 6.78 15.29
C LEU A 57 0.46 8.05 14.45
N PRO A 58 0.64 8.01 13.13
CA PRO A 58 0.69 9.23 12.31
C PRO A 58 -0.58 10.09 12.35
N TYR A 59 -1.72 9.50 12.68
CA TYR A 59 -3.02 10.15 12.64
C TYR A 59 -3.69 10.26 14.02
N VAL A 60 -3.31 9.38 14.96
CA VAL A 60 -3.92 9.28 16.29
C VAL A 60 -2.85 9.52 17.35
N PRO A 61 -2.82 10.68 18.01
CA PRO A 61 -1.85 10.95 19.08
C PRO A 61 -1.91 9.91 20.19
N GLY A 62 -0.75 9.34 20.54
CA GLY A 62 -0.63 8.33 21.60
C GLY A 62 -0.92 6.89 21.15
N ALA A 63 -1.32 6.65 19.92
CA ALA A 63 -1.46 5.31 19.38
C ALA A 63 -0.09 4.59 19.28
N PRO A 64 -0.06 3.24 19.27
CA PRO A 64 1.18 2.50 19.18
C PRO A 64 1.88 2.72 17.83
N PRO A 65 3.22 2.81 17.81
CA PRO A 65 3.99 2.84 16.58
C PRO A 65 3.94 1.48 15.87
N ILE A 66 4.25 1.45 14.57
CA ILE A 66 4.23 0.26 13.73
C ILE A 66 5.02 -0.91 14.34
N ALA A 67 6.14 -0.65 15.00
CA ALA A 67 6.97 -1.67 15.66
C ALA A 67 6.27 -2.41 16.81
N ARG A 68 5.12 -1.92 17.28
CA ARG A 68 4.31 -2.56 18.32
C ARG A 68 3.04 -3.22 17.78
N VAL A 69 2.77 -3.11 16.48
CA VAL A 69 1.64 -3.78 15.86
C VAL A 69 2.04 -5.22 15.57
N PRO A 70 1.30 -6.23 16.07
CA PRO A 70 1.59 -7.64 15.81
C PRO A 70 1.60 -7.95 14.30
N LEU A 71 2.47 -8.86 13.86
CA LEU A 71 2.62 -9.20 12.45
C LEU A 71 1.38 -9.91 11.87
N ASP A 72 0.63 -10.62 12.67
CA ASP A 72 -0.60 -11.30 12.27
C ASP A 72 -1.71 -10.35 11.84
N VAL A 73 -1.64 -9.07 12.24
CA VAL A 73 -2.54 -8.02 11.73
C VAL A 73 -2.34 -7.78 10.23
N TRP A 74 -1.14 -8.06 9.71
CA TRP A 74 -0.75 -7.80 8.32
C TRP A 74 -0.85 -9.02 7.40
N MET A 75 -1.26 -10.16 7.93
CA MET A 75 -1.32 -11.43 7.21
C MET A 75 -2.63 -12.15 7.52
N GLY A 76 -3.32 -12.62 6.50
CA GLY A 76 -4.58 -13.35 6.70
C GLY A 76 -5.32 -13.58 5.40
N GLU A 77 -6.50 -14.13 5.53
CA GLU A 77 -7.46 -14.22 4.43
C GLU A 77 -7.86 -12.81 4.00
N ALA A 78 -7.96 -12.60 2.70
CA ALA A 78 -8.30 -11.29 2.15
C ALA A 78 -9.54 -11.39 1.27
N THR A 79 -10.43 -10.40 1.42
CA THR A 79 -11.61 -10.23 0.56
C THR A 79 -11.48 -8.95 -0.24
N VAL A 80 -11.69 -9.03 -1.56
CA VAL A 80 -11.67 -7.87 -2.45
C VAL A 80 -13.03 -7.19 -2.42
N LEU A 81 -13.04 -5.92 -2.02
CA LEU A 81 -14.20 -5.03 -2.06
C LEU A 81 -14.15 -4.20 -3.35
N ASP A 82 -14.94 -4.60 -4.34
CA ASP A 82 -14.95 -3.92 -5.63
C ASP A 82 -15.82 -2.65 -5.56
N VAL A 83 -15.16 -1.51 -5.56
CA VAL A 83 -15.75 -0.17 -5.66
C VAL A 83 -15.25 0.57 -6.91
N SER A 84 -14.85 -0.18 -7.93
CA SER A 84 -14.29 0.34 -9.18
C SER A 84 -15.25 1.22 -9.98
N HIS A 85 -16.54 1.24 -9.64
CA HIS A 85 -17.53 2.15 -10.19
C HIS A 85 -17.31 3.61 -9.75
N ARG A 86 -16.57 3.85 -8.65
CA ARG A 86 -16.28 5.20 -8.16
C ARG A 86 -15.31 5.93 -9.10
N ARG A 87 -15.62 7.19 -9.35
CA ARG A 87 -14.89 8.06 -10.29
C ARG A 87 -13.96 9.02 -9.56
N ALA A 88 -13.25 9.83 -10.32
CA ALA A 88 -12.40 10.89 -9.80
C ALA A 88 -13.19 11.80 -8.83
N ASN A 89 -12.58 12.10 -7.67
CA ASN A 89 -13.15 12.94 -6.61
C ASN A 89 -14.47 12.42 -6.01
N GLU A 90 -14.81 11.15 -6.20
CA GLU A 90 -15.98 10.57 -5.55
C GLU A 90 -15.64 9.90 -4.23
N GLY A 91 -16.53 10.08 -3.25
CA GLY A 91 -16.42 9.42 -1.95
C GLY A 91 -16.86 7.96 -2.01
N ILE A 92 -16.04 7.07 -1.47
CA ILE A 92 -16.39 5.67 -1.17
C ILE A 92 -17.16 5.70 0.16
N THR A 93 -18.42 5.31 0.14
CA THR A 93 -19.31 5.37 1.29
C THR A 93 -19.34 4.06 2.08
N ALA A 94 -19.84 4.10 3.30
CA ALA A 94 -20.12 2.88 4.08
C ALA A 94 -21.07 1.92 3.36
N ALA A 95 -22.04 2.47 2.60
CA ALA A 95 -22.96 1.67 1.80
C ALA A 95 -22.25 0.93 0.66
N ASP A 96 -21.27 1.55 0.00
CA ASP A 96 -20.46 0.86 -1.02
C ASP A 96 -19.68 -0.30 -0.44
N LEU A 97 -19.02 -0.07 0.71
CA LEU A 97 -18.24 -1.12 1.38
C LEU A 97 -19.15 -2.25 1.87
N ALA A 98 -20.31 -1.94 2.42
CA ALA A 98 -21.28 -2.94 2.85
C ALA A 98 -21.81 -3.78 1.68
N ALA A 99 -22.10 -3.13 0.55
CA ALA A 99 -22.56 -3.83 -0.66
C ALA A 99 -21.48 -4.73 -1.27
N ALA A 100 -20.21 -4.26 -1.31
CA ALA A 100 -19.09 -5.02 -1.83
C ALA A 100 -18.57 -6.08 -0.85
N GLY A 101 -18.77 -5.88 0.44
CA GLY A 101 -18.18 -6.65 1.54
C GLY A 101 -19.08 -7.74 2.14
N ALA A 102 -20.11 -8.19 1.45
CA ALA A 102 -21.06 -9.18 2.00
C ALA A 102 -20.41 -10.49 2.48
N LEU A 103 -19.19 -10.81 2.04
CA LEU A 103 -18.45 -12.02 2.42
C LEU A 103 -17.32 -11.75 3.43
N VAL A 104 -17.07 -10.50 3.82
CA VAL A 104 -16.01 -10.14 4.79
C VAL A 104 -16.39 -10.66 6.18
N ARG A 105 -15.44 -11.31 6.82
CA ARG A 105 -15.57 -11.85 8.19
C ARG A 105 -14.69 -11.05 9.13
N THR A 106 -14.99 -11.12 10.41
CA THR A 106 -14.13 -10.54 11.45
C THR A 106 -12.73 -11.17 11.39
N GLY A 107 -11.71 -10.35 11.26
CA GLY A 107 -10.31 -10.77 11.14
C GLY A 107 -9.79 -10.88 9.70
N ASP A 108 -10.67 -10.79 8.69
CA ASP A 108 -10.25 -10.74 7.29
C ASP A 108 -9.58 -9.40 6.95
N ILE A 109 -8.73 -9.43 5.93
CA ILE A 109 -8.14 -8.24 5.33
C ILE A 109 -9.06 -7.76 4.20
N ALA A 110 -9.54 -6.53 4.29
CA ALA A 110 -10.34 -5.91 3.23
C ALA A 110 -9.42 -5.21 2.21
N LEU A 111 -9.40 -5.69 0.98
CA LEU A 111 -8.69 -5.09 -0.15
C LEU A 111 -9.67 -4.28 -0.99
N VAL A 112 -9.61 -2.97 -0.90
CA VAL A 112 -10.53 -2.08 -1.63
C VAL A 112 -10.00 -1.81 -3.02
N ARG A 113 -10.71 -2.29 -4.03
CA ARG A 113 -10.37 -2.18 -5.43
C ARG A 113 -11.07 -0.97 -6.05
N THR A 114 -10.33 0.00 -6.55
CA THR A 114 -10.86 1.17 -7.27
C THR A 114 -10.54 1.17 -8.75
N ASP A 115 -9.57 0.39 -9.21
CA ASP A 115 -8.98 0.43 -10.55
C ASP A 115 -8.48 1.84 -10.93
N TRP A 116 -8.11 2.65 -9.94
CA TRP A 116 -7.66 4.01 -10.20
C TRP A 116 -6.34 4.05 -10.94
N ASP A 117 -5.45 3.14 -10.63
CA ASP A 117 -4.15 2.95 -11.30
C ASP A 117 -4.29 2.57 -12.78
N ALA A 118 -5.35 1.87 -13.17
CA ALA A 118 -5.66 1.57 -14.56
C ALA A 118 -6.21 2.77 -15.35
N ARG A 119 -6.76 3.78 -14.64
CA ARG A 119 -7.37 4.98 -15.27
C ARG A 119 -6.45 6.17 -15.27
N CYS A 120 -5.59 6.29 -14.30
CA CYS A 120 -4.71 7.42 -14.10
C CYS A 120 -3.33 6.94 -13.65
N SER A 121 -2.27 7.40 -14.31
CA SER A 121 -0.92 6.99 -13.94
C SER A 121 -0.50 7.61 -12.62
N PHE A 122 0.04 6.81 -11.70
CA PHE A 122 0.58 7.27 -10.41
C PHE A 122 1.74 8.28 -10.54
N GLU A 123 2.35 8.36 -11.73
CA GLU A 123 3.38 9.36 -12.04
C GLU A 123 2.83 10.78 -12.17
N THR A 124 1.51 10.93 -12.29
CA THR A 124 0.87 12.24 -12.50
C THR A 124 0.40 12.86 -11.18
N LYS A 125 0.31 14.18 -11.14
CA LYS A 125 -0.30 14.87 -10.00
C LYS A 125 -1.79 14.56 -9.88
N GLU A 126 -2.45 14.36 -11.01
CA GLU A 126 -3.86 14.03 -11.09
C GLU A 126 -4.20 12.77 -10.30
N PHE A 127 -3.40 11.71 -10.43
CA PHE A 127 -3.58 10.48 -9.63
C PHE A 127 -3.74 10.77 -8.14
N TRP A 128 -2.93 11.69 -7.61
CA TRP A 128 -2.87 12.00 -6.18
C TRP A 128 -3.88 13.04 -5.70
N SER A 129 -4.40 13.85 -6.63
CA SER A 129 -5.31 14.95 -6.29
C SER A 129 -6.78 14.65 -6.59
N THR A 130 -7.05 13.64 -7.40
CA THR A 130 -8.41 13.32 -7.87
C THR A 130 -8.85 11.89 -7.60
N ALA A 131 -8.04 11.07 -6.94
CA ALA A 131 -8.41 9.69 -6.60
C ALA A 131 -9.75 9.63 -5.82
N PRO A 132 -10.51 8.55 -5.98
CA PRO A 132 -11.59 8.24 -5.05
C PRO A 132 -11.06 8.22 -3.60
N TYR A 133 -11.88 8.61 -2.66
CA TYR A 133 -11.47 8.70 -1.25
C TYR A 133 -12.55 8.11 -0.33
N PHE A 134 -12.17 7.64 0.83
CA PHE A 134 -13.13 7.19 1.83
C PHE A 134 -13.86 8.36 2.45
N THR A 135 -15.18 8.27 2.55
CA THR A 135 -15.95 9.21 3.39
C THR A 135 -15.69 8.90 4.87
N ARG A 136 -16.02 9.84 5.74
CA ARG A 136 -15.83 9.65 7.17
C ARG A 136 -16.59 8.44 7.69
N GLU A 137 -17.84 8.26 7.28
CA GLU A 137 -18.67 7.13 7.70
C GLU A 137 -18.14 5.78 7.20
N ALA A 138 -17.31 5.78 6.15
CA ALA A 138 -16.71 4.55 5.62
C ALA A 138 -15.52 4.05 6.44
N VAL A 139 -14.94 4.90 7.32
CA VAL A 139 -13.76 4.57 8.14
C VAL A 139 -14.08 4.52 9.65
N GLU A 140 -15.25 4.93 10.07
CA GLU A 140 -15.80 4.79 11.42
C GLU A 140 -16.51 3.44 11.59
#